data_dfdb033fc1d9f34af9b1dea2eeb00a9f
#
_entry.id   dfdb033fc1d9f34af9b1dea2eeb00a9f
#
_cell.length_a   1.000
_cell.length_b   1.000
_cell.length_c   1.000
_cell.angle_alpha   90.00
_cell.angle_beta   90.00
_cell.angle_gamma   90.00
#
_symmetry.space_group_name_H-M   'P 1'
#
loop_
_entity.id
_entity.type
_entity.pdbx_description
1 polymer ?
#
loop_
_entity_poly.entity_id
_entity_poly.type
_entity_poly.pdbx_seq_one_letter_code
_entity_poly.pdbx_strand_id
1 'polypeptide(L)'
;VTAQWKVKQAFALDADRQSRALLEAALESHRAPSDGAEEKTIDVFNTTQWARTDLVVLPAATSAGFDGVATERGRTVPAQRLASGELAFLAEDVPAFGVRRFHLVKQADPTRGKAGVEGLTLRTGTLEVEMDGVTGAITGLRRKGAGGDFVGGRSPVGLNDFRYVLGADASGARVNGPVSWRVLDAGPLVATVRLESEAPGCRGLVREVRVIDGLDRVELVNHVDRLAVREKDSVHFGFGFDVPGGTVRMETPWAVVRPNADQLPGACRNW
;
A
#
# COMPACT_ATOMS: atom_id res chain seq x y z
N VAL A 1 -20.71 -29.16 6.08
CA VAL A 1 -20.04 -27.97 5.49
C VAL A 1 -19.48 -27.10 6.61
N THR A 2 -20.31 -26.60 7.56
CA THR A 2 -19.87 -25.68 8.62
C THR A 2 -18.79 -26.26 9.54
N ALA A 3 -18.87 -27.56 9.89
CA ALA A 3 -17.86 -28.21 10.73
C ALA A 3 -16.50 -28.30 10.02
N GLN A 4 -16.48 -28.63 8.72
CA GLN A 4 -15.25 -28.67 7.93
C GLN A 4 -14.62 -27.26 7.77
N TRP A 5 -15.44 -26.22 7.61
CA TRP A 5 -14.95 -24.86 7.57
C TRP A 5 -14.26 -24.45 8.87
N LYS A 6 -14.86 -24.78 10.03
CA LYS A 6 -14.26 -24.50 11.34
C LYS A 6 -12.90 -25.20 11.50
N VAL A 7 -12.78 -26.45 11.05
CA VAL A 7 -11.49 -27.17 11.09
C VAL A 7 -10.44 -26.49 10.21
N LYS A 8 -10.79 -26.13 8.97
CA LYS A 8 -9.86 -25.44 8.08
C LYS A 8 -9.46 -24.06 8.60
N GLN A 9 -10.41 -23.33 9.18
CA GLN A 9 -10.14 -22.06 9.83
C GLN A 9 -9.18 -22.23 11.01
N ALA A 10 -9.39 -23.26 11.84
CA ALA A 10 -8.50 -23.56 12.96
C ALA A 10 -7.06 -23.83 12.50
N PHE A 11 -6.85 -24.56 11.39
CA PHE A 11 -5.52 -24.77 10.82
C PHE A 11 -4.84 -23.48 10.39
N ALA A 12 -5.59 -22.57 9.73
CA ALA A 12 -5.06 -21.27 9.33
C ALA A 12 -4.67 -20.39 10.52
N LEU A 13 -5.52 -20.33 11.54
CA LEU A 13 -5.24 -19.58 12.78
C LEU A 13 -4.06 -20.19 13.57
N ASP A 14 -3.94 -21.50 13.60
CA ASP A 14 -2.83 -22.21 14.23
C ASP A 14 -1.50 -21.96 13.50
N ALA A 15 -1.51 -21.97 12.18
CA ALA A 15 -0.34 -21.67 11.36
C ALA A 15 0.12 -20.21 11.59
N ASP A 16 -0.81 -19.24 11.62
CA ASP A 16 -0.49 -17.85 11.93
C ASP A 16 0.13 -17.72 13.33
N ARG A 17 -0.48 -18.32 14.34
CA ARG A 17 0.02 -18.30 15.73
C ARG A 17 1.44 -18.88 15.84
N GLN A 18 1.67 -20.05 15.23
CA GLN A 18 2.98 -20.71 15.27
C GLN A 18 4.04 -19.89 14.51
N SER A 19 3.69 -19.32 13.35
CA SER A 19 4.59 -18.47 12.57
C SER A 19 4.99 -17.23 13.34
N ARG A 20 4.06 -16.59 14.05
CA ARG A 20 4.36 -15.43 14.92
C ARG A 20 5.28 -15.80 16.07
N ALA A 21 5.02 -16.91 16.74
CA ALA A 21 5.87 -17.38 17.85
C ALA A 21 7.31 -17.69 17.37
N LEU A 22 7.47 -18.29 16.18
CA LEU A 22 8.78 -18.53 15.58
C LEU A 22 9.49 -17.22 15.22
N LEU A 23 8.76 -16.26 14.66
CA LEU A 23 9.29 -14.93 14.34
C LEU A 23 9.76 -14.20 15.61
N GLU A 24 8.94 -14.19 16.66
CA GLU A 24 9.29 -13.58 17.95
C GLU A 24 10.56 -14.21 18.54
N ALA A 25 10.65 -15.54 18.56
CA ALA A 25 11.84 -16.25 19.03
C ALA A 25 13.09 -15.93 18.19
N ALA A 26 12.96 -15.84 16.87
CA ALA A 26 14.04 -15.46 15.98
C ALA A 26 14.51 -14.01 16.23
N LEU A 27 13.58 -13.06 16.36
CA LEU A 27 13.90 -11.65 16.65
C LEU A 27 14.55 -11.49 18.03
N GLU A 28 14.06 -12.23 19.05
CA GLU A 28 14.63 -12.20 20.40
C GLU A 28 16.10 -12.66 20.39
N SER A 29 16.42 -13.71 19.62
CA SER A 29 17.81 -14.21 19.50
C SER A 29 18.77 -13.20 18.84
N HIS A 30 18.26 -12.21 18.13
CA HIS A 30 19.05 -11.15 17.48
C HIS A 30 19.03 -9.82 18.28
N ARG A 31 18.29 -9.78 19.40
CA ARG A 31 18.24 -8.58 20.24
C ARG A 31 19.62 -8.36 20.89
N ALA A 32 20.28 -7.26 20.52
CA ALA A 32 21.52 -6.87 21.19
C ALA A 32 21.24 -6.58 22.67
N PRO A 33 22.19 -6.91 23.59
CA PRO A 33 22.09 -6.48 24.98
C PRO A 33 21.87 -4.97 25.01
N SER A 34 20.91 -4.51 25.80
CA SER A 34 20.72 -3.08 26.04
C SER A 34 21.81 -2.62 27.02
N ASP A 35 22.82 -1.95 26.54
CA ASP A 35 23.91 -1.39 27.36
C ASP A 35 23.47 -0.19 28.20
N GLY A 36 22.23 -0.16 28.69
CA GLY A 36 21.73 0.85 29.63
C GLY A 36 21.69 2.30 29.10
N ALA A 37 21.96 2.51 27.83
CA ALA A 37 21.87 3.81 27.19
C ALA A 37 20.42 4.20 26.90
N GLU A 38 20.05 5.45 27.13
CA GLU A 38 18.73 6.02 26.79
C GLU A 38 18.41 6.02 25.28
N GLU A 39 19.31 5.49 24.45
CA GLU A 39 19.14 5.43 23.00
C GLU A 39 18.22 4.28 22.59
N LYS A 40 17.04 4.62 22.14
CA LYS A 40 16.14 3.64 21.50
C LYS A 40 16.64 3.29 20.12
N THR A 41 17.00 2.03 19.92
CA THR A 41 17.44 1.48 18.63
C THR A 41 16.30 0.73 17.93
N ILE A 42 16.30 0.79 16.61
CA ILE A 42 15.38 0.08 15.73
C ILE A 42 16.19 -0.72 14.72
N ASP A 43 16.03 -2.02 14.71
CA ASP A 43 16.63 -2.90 13.71
C ASP A 43 15.60 -3.19 12.60
N VAL A 44 15.94 -2.85 11.36
CA VAL A 44 15.13 -3.10 10.18
C VAL A 44 15.71 -4.27 9.41
N PHE A 45 14.96 -5.36 9.33
CA PHE A 45 15.34 -6.59 8.65
C PHE A 45 14.79 -6.62 7.22
N ASN A 46 15.64 -6.98 6.27
CA ASN A 46 15.25 -7.25 4.90
C ASN A 46 15.37 -8.75 4.63
N THR A 47 14.25 -9.41 4.40
CA THR A 47 14.18 -10.85 4.12
C THR A 47 14.22 -11.17 2.63
N THR A 48 14.40 -10.17 1.76
CA THR A 48 14.49 -10.37 0.31
C THR A 48 15.94 -10.53 -0.16
N GLN A 49 16.12 -11.07 -1.35
CA GLN A 49 17.43 -11.35 -1.94
C GLN A 49 18.12 -10.14 -2.60
N TRP A 50 17.53 -8.95 -2.51
CA TRP A 50 18.10 -7.68 -3.00
C TRP A 50 18.03 -6.60 -1.92
N ALA A 51 18.92 -5.62 -1.99
CA ALA A 51 18.85 -4.46 -1.11
C ALA A 51 17.54 -3.69 -1.33
N ARG A 52 16.94 -3.19 -0.25
CA ARG A 52 15.67 -2.45 -0.29
C ARG A 52 15.77 -1.10 0.40
N THR A 53 15.11 -0.12 -0.24
CA THR A 53 14.70 1.11 0.42
C THR A 53 13.18 1.05 0.59
N ASP A 54 12.69 1.22 1.81
CA ASP A 54 11.25 1.15 2.08
C ASP A 54 10.83 2.04 3.26
N LEU A 55 9.52 2.33 3.33
CA LEU A 55 8.94 3.05 4.46
C LEU A 55 8.79 2.11 5.65
N VAL A 56 9.32 2.53 6.79
CA VAL A 56 9.09 1.89 8.09
C VAL A 56 8.16 2.77 8.91
N VAL A 57 7.14 2.17 9.50
CA VAL A 57 6.17 2.86 10.36
C VAL A 57 6.27 2.28 11.77
N LEU A 58 6.64 3.12 12.73
CA LEU A 58 6.77 2.75 14.13
C LEU A 58 5.51 3.13 14.90
N PRO A 59 4.97 2.23 15.71
CA PRO A 59 3.83 2.53 16.58
C PRO A 59 4.08 3.80 17.42
N ALA A 60 3.04 4.58 17.65
CA ALA A 60 3.11 5.81 18.44
C ALA A 60 3.75 5.58 19.83
N ALA A 61 3.39 4.47 20.49
CA ALA A 61 3.95 4.12 21.80
C ALA A 61 5.46 3.83 21.74
N THR A 62 5.94 3.18 20.65
CA THR A 62 7.36 2.88 20.46
C THR A 62 8.17 4.13 20.21
N SER A 63 7.60 5.09 19.47
CA SER A 63 8.27 6.33 19.06
C SER A 63 7.93 7.53 19.93
N ALA A 64 7.27 7.34 21.08
CA ALA A 64 6.87 8.42 21.98
C ALA A 64 8.09 9.21 22.49
N GLY A 65 8.04 10.54 22.34
CA GLY A 65 9.10 11.47 22.74
C GLY A 65 10.27 11.58 21.75
N PHE A 66 10.12 11.00 20.55
CA PHE A 66 11.11 11.10 19.47
C PHE A 66 10.41 11.59 18.19
N ASP A 67 11.04 12.52 17.48
CA ASP A 67 10.48 13.11 16.25
C ASP A 67 11.30 12.82 15.01
N GLY A 68 12.39 12.07 15.14
CA GLY A 68 13.23 11.69 14.02
C GLY A 68 13.97 10.40 14.21
N VAL A 69 14.68 10.03 13.15
CA VAL A 69 15.45 8.80 13.05
C VAL A 69 16.83 9.12 12.44
N ALA A 70 17.87 8.49 12.95
CA ALA A 70 19.23 8.58 12.43
C ALA A 70 19.82 7.19 12.19
N THR A 71 20.77 7.10 11.27
CA THR A 71 21.60 5.90 11.06
C THR A 71 22.60 5.76 12.21
N GLU A 72 23.25 4.60 12.37
CA GLU A 72 24.33 4.37 13.34
C GLU A 72 25.48 5.40 13.27
N ARG A 73 25.67 6.00 12.10
CA ARG A 73 26.69 7.06 11.89
C ARG A 73 26.17 8.45 12.21
N GLY A 74 25.00 8.59 12.83
CA GLY A 74 24.40 9.86 13.21
C GLY A 74 23.79 10.68 12.06
N ARG A 75 23.73 10.14 10.82
CA ARG A 75 23.05 10.81 9.72
C ARG A 75 21.54 10.69 9.88
N THR A 76 20.83 11.83 9.98
CA THR A 76 19.36 11.85 9.99
C THR A 76 18.80 11.33 8.67
N VAL A 77 17.73 10.56 8.74
CA VAL A 77 16.97 10.06 7.58
C VAL A 77 15.63 10.78 7.50
N PRO A 78 15.01 10.83 6.30
CA PRO A 78 13.67 11.39 6.16
C PRO A 78 12.70 10.67 7.10
N ALA A 79 12.02 11.42 7.96
CA ALA A 79 11.04 10.90 8.91
C ALA A 79 9.88 11.87 9.07
N GLN A 80 8.70 11.37 9.43
CA GLN A 80 7.49 12.18 9.61
C GLN A 80 6.59 11.56 10.67
N ARG A 81 6.05 12.39 11.56
CA ARG A 81 4.95 12.00 12.45
C ARG A 81 3.67 12.02 11.62
N LEU A 82 3.00 10.86 11.50
CA LEU A 82 1.73 10.72 10.80
C LEU A 82 0.57 11.22 11.67
N ALA A 83 -0.55 11.52 11.04
CA ALA A 83 -1.77 11.93 11.74
C ALA A 83 -2.29 10.88 12.74
N SER A 84 -1.98 9.61 12.53
CA SER A 84 -2.25 8.50 13.46
C SER A 84 -1.39 8.53 14.74
N GLY A 85 -0.36 9.39 14.79
CA GLY A 85 0.63 9.45 15.86
C GLY A 85 1.83 8.52 15.67
N GLU A 86 1.85 7.70 14.65
CA GLU A 86 2.97 6.84 14.27
C GLU A 86 4.13 7.64 13.70
N LEU A 87 5.36 7.17 13.87
CA LEU A 87 6.55 7.77 13.26
C LEU A 87 6.96 6.95 12.02
N ALA A 88 6.79 7.55 10.85
CA ALA A 88 7.24 6.98 9.59
C ALA A 88 8.65 7.46 9.25
N PHE A 89 9.50 6.60 8.70
CA PHE A 89 10.81 6.98 8.19
C PHE A 89 11.23 6.13 6.99
N LEU A 90 12.13 6.66 6.17
CA LEU A 90 12.66 5.96 5.01
C LEU A 90 13.91 5.16 5.42
N ALA A 91 13.81 3.83 5.43
CA ALA A 91 14.95 2.94 5.63
C ALA A 91 15.63 2.68 4.30
N GLU A 92 16.70 3.43 4.01
CA GLU A 92 17.42 3.35 2.74
C GLU A 92 18.41 2.17 2.74
N ASP A 93 18.54 1.49 1.61
CA ASP A 93 19.57 0.50 1.30
C ASP A 93 19.76 -0.59 2.39
N VAL A 94 18.66 -1.14 2.91
CA VAL A 94 18.73 -2.29 3.82
C VAL A 94 19.25 -3.49 3.02
N PRO A 95 20.39 -4.10 3.42
CA PRO A 95 21.04 -5.11 2.60
C PRO A 95 20.19 -6.37 2.42
N ALA A 96 20.43 -7.11 1.33
CA ALA A 96 19.77 -8.39 1.07
C ALA A 96 20.00 -9.37 2.22
N PHE A 97 18.96 -10.05 2.69
CA PHE A 97 18.99 -10.98 3.82
C PHE A 97 19.75 -10.43 5.05
N GLY A 98 19.65 -9.11 5.26
CA GLY A 98 20.41 -8.41 6.27
C GLY A 98 19.57 -7.49 7.15
N VAL A 99 20.26 -6.78 8.00
CA VAL A 99 19.70 -5.84 8.96
C VAL A 99 20.40 -4.49 8.85
N ARG A 100 19.64 -3.42 9.10
CA ARG A 100 20.18 -2.08 9.29
C ARG A 100 19.64 -1.48 10.57
N ARG A 101 20.55 -0.95 11.40
CA ARG A 101 20.21 -0.31 12.67
C ARG A 101 20.01 1.18 12.50
N PHE A 102 19.02 1.70 13.21
CA PHE A 102 18.67 3.10 13.30
C PHE A 102 18.50 3.49 14.77
N HIS A 103 18.62 4.79 15.06
CA HIS A 103 18.42 5.37 16.39
C HIS A 103 17.27 6.37 16.33
N LEU A 104 16.40 6.35 17.33
CA LEU A 104 15.39 7.39 17.51
C LEU A 104 16.03 8.63 18.09
N VAL A 105 15.73 9.80 17.53
CA VAL A 105 16.26 11.10 17.97
C VAL A 105 15.14 12.04 18.43
N LYS A 106 15.38 12.75 19.55
CA LYS A 106 14.39 13.66 20.15
C LYS A 106 14.20 14.95 19.34
N GLN A 107 15.25 15.39 18.67
CA GLN A 107 15.24 16.56 17.80
C GLN A 107 15.68 16.12 16.41
N ALA A 108 14.78 16.20 15.44
CA ALA A 108 15.13 15.97 14.04
C ALA A 108 15.35 17.34 13.36
N ASP A 109 16.30 17.38 12.43
CA ASP A 109 16.30 18.41 11.40
C ASP A 109 14.94 18.41 10.69
N PRO A 110 14.48 19.56 10.15
CA PRO A 110 13.25 19.60 9.38
C PRO A 110 13.23 18.47 8.36
N THR A 111 12.15 17.70 8.36
CA THR A 111 12.01 16.53 7.49
C THR A 111 12.23 16.96 6.04
N ARG A 112 13.20 16.34 5.39
CA ARG A 112 13.47 16.55 3.98
C ARG A 112 12.56 15.65 3.19
N GLY A 113 11.82 16.22 2.25
CA GLY A 113 10.95 15.48 1.34
C GLY A 113 10.15 16.42 0.47
N LYS A 114 9.55 15.88 -0.56
CA LYS A 114 8.76 16.59 -1.57
C LYS A 114 7.35 16.03 -1.69
N ALA A 115 6.97 15.12 -0.78
CA ALA A 115 5.58 14.67 -0.74
C ALA A 115 4.69 15.83 -0.31
N GLY A 116 3.54 15.96 -0.95
CA GLY A 116 2.57 17.01 -0.65
C GLY A 116 1.21 16.72 -1.26
N VAL A 117 0.21 17.47 -0.78
CA VAL A 117 -1.18 17.40 -1.22
C VAL A 117 -1.65 18.78 -1.62
N GLU A 118 -2.28 18.88 -2.78
CA GLU A 118 -2.99 20.05 -3.24
C GLU A 118 -4.37 19.63 -3.77
N GLY A 119 -5.42 19.85 -2.98
CA GLY A 119 -6.75 19.34 -3.25
C GLY A 119 -6.75 17.80 -3.33
N LEU A 120 -7.10 17.25 -4.48
CA LEU A 120 -7.07 15.82 -4.79
C LEU A 120 -5.84 15.41 -5.62
N THR A 121 -4.80 16.20 -5.59
CA THR A 121 -3.52 15.89 -6.24
C THR A 121 -2.45 15.60 -5.20
N LEU A 122 -1.85 14.43 -5.28
CA LEU A 122 -0.70 14.02 -4.49
C LEU A 122 0.57 14.15 -5.34
N ARG A 123 1.65 14.67 -4.76
CA ARG A 123 2.94 14.82 -5.45
C ARG A 123 4.09 14.32 -4.61
N THR A 124 5.13 13.85 -5.29
CA THR A 124 6.47 13.61 -4.72
C THR A 124 7.53 14.26 -5.62
N GLY A 125 8.79 14.02 -5.34
CA GLY A 125 9.88 14.44 -6.23
C GLY A 125 9.80 13.83 -7.64
N THR A 126 9.12 12.68 -7.78
CA THR A 126 9.08 11.89 -9.01
C THR A 126 7.68 11.55 -9.51
N LEU A 127 6.67 11.54 -8.65
CA LEU A 127 5.30 11.15 -8.99
C LEU A 127 4.31 12.30 -8.83
N GLU A 128 3.28 12.29 -9.67
CA GLU A 128 2.06 13.08 -9.53
C GLU A 128 0.84 12.18 -9.75
N VAL A 129 -0.13 12.25 -8.81
CA VAL A 129 -1.33 11.43 -8.80
C VAL A 129 -2.54 12.35 -8.65
N GLU A 130 -3.43 12.34 -9.62
CA GLU A 130 -4.68 13.12 -9.62
C GLU A 130 -5.87 12.20 -9.41
N MET A 131 -6.81 12.60 -8.56
CA MET A 131 -8.03 11.84 -8.26
C MET A 131 -9.27 12.63 -8.68
N ASP A 132 -10.29 11.93 -9.17
CA ASP A 132 -11.58 12.48 -9.50
C ASP A 132 -12.38 12.85 -8.24
N GLY A 133 -12.93 14.05 -8.21
CA GLY A 133 -13.65 14.58 -7.04
C GLY A 133 -15.03 13.97 -6.81
N VAL A 134 -15.56 13.19 -7.75
CA VAL A 134 -16.86 12.55 -7.64
C VAL A 134 -16.72 11.06 -7.36
N THR A 135 -15.94 10.37 -8.14
CA THR A 135 -15.77 8.91 -8.02
C THR A 135 -14.61 8.53 -7.10
N GLY A 136 -13.64 9.42 -6.92
CA GLY A 136 -12.39 9.16 -6.19
C GLY A 136 -11.45 8.19 -6.90
N ALA A 137 -11.70 7.87 -8.17
CA ALA A 137 -10.77 7.12 -8.99
C ALA A 137 -9.55 7.97 -9.34
N ILE A 138 -8.40 7.34 -9.53
CA ILE A 138 -7.20 8.05 -10.02
C ILE A 138 -7.39 8.26 -11.53
N THR A 139 -7.36 9.52 -11.95
CA THR A 139 -7.55 9.96 -13.34
C THR A 139 -6.29 10.50 -13.99
N GLY A 140 -5.24 10.70 -13.20
CA GLY A 140 -3.91 11.07 -13.68
C GLY A 140 -2.82 10.39 -12.86
N LEU A 141 -1.87 9.80 -13.53
CA LEU A 141 -0.65 9.23 -12.93
C LEU A 141 0.54 9.55 -13.82
N ARG A 142 1.40 10.43 -13.34
CA ARG A 142 2.59 10.88 -14.08
C ARG A 142 3.85 10.59 -13.30
N ARG A 143 4.90 10.20 -14.01
CA ARG A 143 6.23 9.97 -13.44
C ARG A 143 7.23 10.87 -14.17
N LYS A 144 8.02 11.61 -13.41
CA LYS A 144 9.10 12.46 -13.95
C LYS A 144 10.10 11.61 -14.73
N GLY A 145 10.37 12.02 -15.95
CA GLY A 145 11.28 11.30 -16.86
C GLY A 145 10.63 10.15 -17.64
N ALA A 146 9.37 9.81 -17.36
CA ALA A 146 8.55 8.98 -18.24
C ALA A 146 7.67 9.90 -19.11
N GLY A 147 7.59 9.62 -20.40
CA GLY A 147 6.72 10.40 -21.29
C GLY A 147 5.26 10.06 -21.10
N GLY A 148 4.41 11.07 -20.85
CA GLY A 148 2.95 10.93 -20.83
C GLY A 148 2.34 10.63 -19.47
N ASP A 149 1.02 10.45 -19.51
CA ASP A 149 0.18 10.07 -18.37
C ASP A 149 -0.15 8.59 -18.50
N PHE A 150 0.02 7.82 -17.42
CA PHE A 150 -0.29 6.39 -17.42
C PHE A 150 -1.80 6.10 -17.28
N VAL A 151 -2.61 7.14 -17.00
CA VAL A 151 -4.07 7.07 -16.94
C VAL A 151 -4.60 8.03 -17.99
N GLY A 152 -4.80 7.57 -19.17
CA GLY A 152 -5.14 8.47 -20.26
C GLY A 152 -6.39 8.09 -21.02
N GLY A 153 -6.92 9.04 -21.76
CA GLY A 153 -8.15 9.14 -22.51
C GLY A 153 -8.68 7.97 -23.33
N ARG A 154 -8.10 6.78 -23.28
CA ARG A 154 -8.60 5.60 -24.00
C ARG A 154 -9.47 4.69 -23.12
N SER A 155 -9.27 4.69 -21.83
CA SER A 155 -10.07 3.90 -20.88
C SER A 155 -11.13 4.78 -20.22
N PRO A 156 -12.41 4.36 -20.20
CA PRO A 156 -13.44 5.03 -19.40
C PRO A 156 -13.30 4.70 -17.89
N VAL A 157 -12.29 3.93 -17.52
CA VAL A 157 -12.05 3.46 -16.15
C VAL A 157 -10.74 4.06 -15.66
N GLY A 158 -10.78 4.72 -14.51
CA GLY A 158 -9.58 5.19 -13.82
C GLY A 158 -8.81 4.06 -13.15
N LEU A 159 -7.79 4.41 -12.32
CA LEU A 159 -7.17 3.41 -11.45
C LEU A 159 -7.88 3.41 -10.11
N ASN A 160 -7.97 2.24 -9.51
CA ASN A 160 -8.73 2.01 -8.27
C ASN A 160 -10.20 2.44 -8.36
N ASP A 161 -10.79 2.28 -9.54
CA ASP A 161 -12.17 2.66 -9.84
C ASP A 161 -13.12 1.54 -9.39
N PHE A 162 -14.00 1.85 -8.44
CA PHE A 162 -14.93 0.87 -7.86
C PHE A 162 -16.00 0.46 -8.86
N ARG A 163 -16.21 -0.85 -8.99
CA ARG A 163 -17.24 -1.46 -9.85
C ARG A 163 -17.97 -2.58 -9.12
N TYR A 164 -19.28 -2.50 -9.07
CA TYR A 164 -20.16 -3.54 -8.54
C TYR A 164 -20.94 -4.18 -9.69
N VAL A 165 -20.83 -5.48 -9.80
CA VAL A 165 -21.52 -6.27 -10.83
C VAL A 165 -22.53 -7.18 -10.15
N LEU A 166 -23.79 -7.09 -10.55
CA LEU A 166 -24.86 -8.00 -10.14
C LEU A 166 -25.07 -9.02 -11.25
N GLY A 167 -25.01 -10.30 -10.93
CA GLY A 167 -25.07 -11.37 -11.92
C GLY A 167 -23.74 -11.59 -12.65
N ALA A 168 -23.81 -11.88 -13.93
CA ALA A 168 -22.65 -12.17 -14.77
C ALA A 168 -22.37 -11.09 -15.84
N ASP A 169 -23.27 -10.12 -15.98
CA ASP A 169 -23.14 -9.07 -16.99
C ASP A 169 -22.38 -7.85 -16.43
N ALA A 170 -21.12 -7.72 -16.83
CA ALA A 170 -20.28 -6.59 -16.45
C ALA A 170 -20.65 -5.27 -17.14
N SER A 171 -21.46 -5.30 -18.23
CA SER A 171 -21.89 -4.07 -18.91
C SER A 171 -22.81 -3.21 -18.03
N GLY A 172 -23.54 -3.84 -17.10
CA GLY A 172 -24.38 -3.21 -16.09
C GLY A 172 -23.65 -2.84 -14.80
N ALA A 173 -22.32 -2.75 -14.77
CA ALA A 173 -21.56 -2.43 -13.59
C ALA A 173 -21.94 -1.05 -13.02
N ARG A 174 -22.21 -1.01 -11.70
CA ARG A 174 -22.53 0.21 -10.96
C ARG A 174 -21.29 0.74 -10.25
N VAL A 175 -21.16 2.05 -10.20
CA VAL A 175 -20.06 2.75 -9.49
C VAL A 175 -20.49 3.15 -8.08
N ASN A 176 -19.54 3.59 -7.27
CA ASN A 176 -19.83 4.19 -5.96
C ASN A 176 -20.53 5.55 -6.10
N GLY A 177 -21.17 5.98 -5.02
CA GLY A 177 -21.69 7.35 -4.89
C GLY A 177 -20.58 8.39 -4.81
N PRO A 178 -20.96 9.68 -4.76
CA PRO A 178 -20.00 10.76 -4.62
C PRO A 178 -19.12 10.58 -3.38
N VAL A 179 -17.82 10.89 -3.51
CA VAL A 179 -16.87 10.80 -2.41
C VAL A 179 -16.86 12.06 -1.56
N SER A 180 -16.77 11.88 -0.25
CA SER A 180 -16.17 12.87 0.65
C SER A 180 -14.70 12.54 0.86
N TRP A 181 -13.86 13.55 1.00
CA TRP A 181 -12.42 13.32 1.13
C TRP A 181 -11.79 14.21 2.18
N ARG A 182 -10.68 13.76 2.72
CA ARG A 182 -9.83 14.53 3.64
C ARG A 182 -8.37 14.13 3.50
N VAL A 183 -7.50 15.08 3.78
CA VAL A 183 -6.06 14.81 3.89
C VAL A 183 -5.80 14.18 5.25
N LEU A 184 -5.11 13.03 5.27
CA LEU A 184 -4.59 12.43 6.49
C LEU A 184 -3.17 12.94 6.78
N ASP A 185 -2.27 12.81 5.79
CA ASP A 185 -0.89 13.24 5.91
C ASP A 185 -0.56 14.20 4.75
N ALA A 186 0.05 15.35 5.08
CA ALA A 186 0.30 16.40 4.09
C ALA A 186 1.77 16.48 3.62
N GLY A 187 2.57 15.48 3.94
CA GLY A 187 4.01 15.50 3.63
C GLY A 187 4.86 16.01 4.81
N PRO A 188 6.17 16.16 4.63
CA PRO A 188 6.92 16.10 3.36
C PRO A 188 7.43 14.72 2.94
N LEU A 189 7.38 13.67 3.80
CA LEU A 189 7.77 12.31 3.44
C LEU A 189 6.60 11.50 2.90
N VAL A 190 5.47 11.54 3.61
CA VAL A 190 4.25 10.80 3.29
C VAL A 190 3.11 11.77 3.06
N ALA A 191 2.41 11.62 1.96
CA ALA A 191 1.17 12.33 1.68
C ALA A 191 0.04 11.31 1.45
N THR A 192 -1.09 11.47 2.14
CA THR A 192 -2.21 10.53 2.13
C THR A 192 -3.53 11.28 2.04
N VAL A 193 -4.37 10.88 1.09
CA VAL A 193 -5.78 11.31 0.99
C VAL A 193 -6.67 10.10 1.28
N ARG A 194 -7.66 10.30 2.13
CA ARG A 194 -8.72 9.34 2.42
C ARG A 194 -10.02 9.80 1.77
N LEU A 195 -10.69 8.87 1.10
CA LEU A 195 -11.95 9.05 0.38
C LEU A 195 -12.98 8.09 0.97
N GLU A 196 -14.18 8.59 1.23
CA GLU A 196 -15.28 7.81 1.79
C GLU A 196 -16.53 7.99 0.92
N SER A 197 -17.25 6.92 0.66
CA SER A 197 -18.49 6.95 -0.12
C SER A 197 -19.43 5.81 0.23
N GLU A 198 -20.68 5.97 -0.09
CA GLU A 198 -21.60 4.85 -0.27
C GLU A 198 -21.21 4.06 -1.52
N ALA A 199 -21.44 2.75 -1.49
CA ALA A 199 -21.15 1.89 -2.64
C ALA A 199 -22.15 0.74 -2.73
N PRO A 200 -22.62 0.39 -3.95
CA PRO A 200 -23.51 -0.73 -4.15
C PRO A 200 -22.93 -2.03 -3.58
N GLY A 201 -23.76 -2.83 -2.92
CA GLY A 201 -23.34 -4.09 -2.29
C GLY A 201 -22.45 -3.94 -1.05
N CYS A 202 -22.30 -2.73 -0.54
CA CYS A 202 -21.48 -2.43 0.63
C CYS A 202 -22.25 -1.58 1.64
N ARG A 203 -21.90 -1.68 2.94
CA ARG A 203 -22.30 -0.73 3.98
C ARG A 203 -21.46 0.53 3.95
N GLY A 204 -20.24 0.43 3.46
CA GLY A 204 -19.33 1.55 3.31
C GLY A 204 -18.13 1.17 2.46
N LEU A 205 -17.58 2.15 1.79
CA LEU A 205 -16.34 2.09 1.02
C LEU A 205 -15.42 3.20 1.49
N VAL A 206 -14.24 2.82 1.98
CA VAL A 206 -13.16 3.75 2.32
C VAL A 206 -11.95 3.39 1.51
N ARG A 207 -11.35 4.40 0.86
CA ARG A 207 -10.13 4.24 0.08
C ARG A 207 -9.08 5.23 0.57
N GLU A 208 -7.84 4.80 0.64
CA GLU A 208 -6.71 5.68 0.92
C GLU A 208 -5.73 5.59 -0.23
N VAL A 209 -5.29 6.75 -0.69
CA VAL A 209 -4.25 6.89 -1.71
C VAL A 209 -3.08 7.57 -1.04
N ARG A 210 -1.92 6.94 -1.08
CA ARG A 210 -0.69 7.39 -0.43
C ARG A 210 0.47 7.43 -1.40
N VAL A 211 1.27 8.47 -1.31
CA VAL A 211 2.58 8.57 -1.98
C VAL A 211 3.67 8.82 -0.93
N ILE A 212 4.86 8.32 -1.21
CA ILE A 212 6.01 8.43 -0.31
C ILE A 212 7.16 9.02 -1.12
N ASP A 213 7.73 10.13 -0.67
CA ASP A 213 8.89 10.70 -1.35
C ASP A 213 10.11 9.79 -1.23
N GLY A 214 10.84 9.60 -2.33
CA GLY A 214 11.92 8.62 -2.42
C GLY A 214 11.48 7.20 -2.83
N LEU A 215 10.16 6.95 -2.98
CA LEU A 215 9.64 5.68 -3.51
C LEU A 215 8.77 5.93 -4.75
N ASP A 216 9.09 5.24 -5.84
CA ASP A 216 8.36 5.33 -7.11
C ASP A 216 7.13 4.40 -7.11
N ARG A 217 6.24 4.58 -6.12
CA ARG A 217 5.00 3.80 -6.02
C ARG A 217 3.86 4.60 -5.43
N VAL A 218 2.65 4.20 -5.77
CA VAL A 218 1.40 4.64 -5.16
C VAL A 218 0.84 3.49 -4.34
N GLU A 219 0.56 3.74 -3.07
CA GLU A 219 -0.08 2.76 -2.19
C GLU A 219 -1.59 3.01 -2.16
N LEU A 220 -2.35 1.95 -2.35
CA LEU A 220 -3.80 1.96 -2.37
C LEU A 220 -4.32 1.04 -1.27
N VAL A 221 -5.12 1.57 -0.36
CA VAL A 221 -5.80 0.79 0.67
C VAL A 221 -7.29 0.92 0.49
N ASN A 222 -7.98 -0.21 0.31
CA ASN A 222 -9.42 -0.27 0.13
C ASN A 222 -10.06 -1.04 1.29
N HIS A 223 -10.88 -0.37 2.08
CA HIS A 223 -11.71 -0.97 3.11
C HIS A 223 -13.13 -1.08 2.56
N VAL A 224 -13.58 -2.32 2.37
CA VAL A 224 -14.89 -2.64 1.80
C VAL A 224 -15.70 -3.39 2.83
N ASP A 225 -16.71 -2.75 3.40
CA ASP A 225 -17.67 -3.41 4.29
C ASP A 225 -18.82 -4.00 3.48
N ARG A 226 -18.69 -5.28 3.11
CA ARG A 226 -19.63 -5.99 2.23
C ARG A 226 -20.96 -6.28 2.90
N LEU A 227 -22.05 -6.06 2.16
CA LEU A 227 -23.35 -6.61 2.51
C LEU A 227 -23.41 -8.11 2.22
N ALA A 228 -24.02 -8.87 3.09
CA ALA A 228 -24.33 -10.27 2.82
C ALA A 228 -25.58 -10.34 1.93
N VAL A 229 -25.37 -10.70 0.65
CA VAL A 229 -26.44 -10.90 -0.30
C VAL A 229 -26.46 -12.35 -0.79
N ARG A 230 -27.60 -12.85 -1.25
CA ARG A 230 -27.74 -14.22 -1.79
C ARG A 230 -27.57 -14.29 -3.29
N GLU A 231 -27.79 -13.19 -3.97
CA GLU A 231 -27.59 -13.05 -5.41
C GLU A 231 -26.11 -13.20 -5.76
N LYS A 232 -25.84 -13.65 -6.97
CA LYS A 232 -24.48 -13.63 -7.51
C LYS A 232 -24.08 -12.19 -7.72
N ASP A 233 -23.06 -11.74 -7.01
CA ASP A 233 -22.52 -10.42 -7.15
C ASP A 233 -20.99 -10.41 -6.99
N SER A 234 -20.35 -9.35 -7.46
CA SER A 234 -18.92 -9.16 -7.31
C SER A 234 -18.56 -7.67 -7.20
N VAL A 235 -17.48 -7.42 -6.46
CA VAL A 235 -16.83 -6.10 -6.37
C VAL A 235 -15.49 -6.18 -7.09
N HIS A 236 -15.23 -5.18 -7.91
CA HIS A 236 -13.99 -5.02 -8.65
C HIS A 236 -13.43 -3.63 -8.42
N PHE A 237 -12.12 -3.52 -8.49
CA PHE A 237 -11.42 -2.26 -8.64
C PHE A 237 -10.75 -2.26 -10.02
N GLY A 238 -11.15 -1.30 -10.86
CA GLY A 238 -10.62 -1.16 -12.20
C GLY A 238 -9.24 -0.51 -12.20
N PHE A 239 -8.41 -0.88 -13.16
CA PHE A 239 -7.09 -0.28 -13.40
C PHE A 239 -6.91 -0.05 -14.90
N GLY A 240 -7.47 1.06 -15.38
CA GLY A 240 -7.46 1.46 -16.80
C GLY A 240 -6.15 2.15 -17.17
N PHE A 241 -5.03 1.43 -17.18
CA PHE A 241 -3.77 1.99 -17.66
C PHE A 241 -3.79 2.26 -19.16
N ASP A 242 -3.29 3.43 -19.57
CA ASP A 242 -3.02 3.78 -20.97
C ASP A 242 -1.52 3.66 -21.27
N VAL A 243 -1.12 2.47 -21.70
CA VAL A 243 0.27 2.18 -22.09
C VAL A 243 0.29 1.81 -23.57
N PRO A 244 0.61 2.74 -24.48
CA PRO A 244 0.64 2.47 -25.91
C PRO A 244 1.56 1.30 -26.26
N GLY A 245 1.03 0.28 -26.96
CA GLY A 245 1.77 -0.93 -27.29
C GLY A 245 2.06 -1.85 -26.09
N GLY A 246 1.49 -1.57 -24.93
CA GLY A 246 1.66 -2.38 -23.72
C GLY A 246 1.05 -3.77 -23.86
N THR A 247 1.61 -4.72 -23.13
CA THR A 247 1.10 -6.08 -23.04
C THR A 247 0.84 -6.42 -21.57
N VAL A 248 -0.38 -6.87 -21.27
CA VAL A 248 -0.72 -7.37 -19.93
C VAL A 248 0.04 -8.67 -19.68
N ARG A 249 0.71 -8.74 -18.54
CA ARG A 249 1.35 -9.95 -18.04
C ARG A 249 0.86 -10.24 -16.63
N MET A 250 0.60 -11.48 -16.34
CA MET A 250 0.18 -11.96 -15.02
C MET A 250 1.24 -12.89 -14.45
N GLU A 251 1.66 -12.62 -13.23
CA GLU A 251 2.45 -13.55 -12.45
C GLU A 251 1.55 -14.66 -11.93
N THR A 252 1.96 -15.90 -12.19
CA THR A 252 1.33 -17.12 -11.67
C THR A 252 2.41 -17.94 -10.97
N PRO A 253 2.07 -18.91 -10.12
CA PRO A 253 3.07 -19.81 -9.57
C PRO A 253 3.93 -20.40 -10.70
N TRP A 254 5.26 -20.21 -10.61
CA TRP A 254 6.29 -20.70 -11.54
C TRP A 254 6.33 -20.06 -12.93
N ALA A 255 5.48 -19.05 -13.23
CA ALA A 255 5.49 -18.44 -14.57
C ALA A 255 4.99 -16.99 -14.58
N VAL A 256 5.37 -16.27 -15.62
CA VAL A 256 4.73 -15.01 -16.04
C VAL A 256 4.05 -15.27 -17.37
N VAL A 257 2.74 -15.11 -17.42
CA VAL A 257 1.92 -15.43 -18.59
C VAL A 257 1.24 -14.20 -19.18
N ARG A 258 1.01 -14.20 -20.48
CA ARG A 258 0.11 -13.27 -21.15
C ARG A 258 -1.28 -13.90 -21.18
N PRO A 259 -2.31 -13.27 -20.58
CA PRO A 259 -3.67 -13.78 -20.64
C PRO A 259 -4.09 -14.07 -22.08
N ASN A 260 -4.80 -15.17 -22.29
CA ASN A 260 -5.28 -15.67 -23.58
C ASN A 260 -4.22 -16.05 -24.64
N ALA A 261 -2.95 -15.69 -24.44
CA ALA A 261 -1.90 -15.98 -25.41
C ALA A 261 -1.03 -17.18 -25.03
N ASP A 262 -0.68 -17.28 -23.75
CA ASP A 262 0.23 -18.32 -23.25
C ASP A 262 -0.51 -19.46 -22.53
N GLN A 263 -1.84 -19.44 -22.51
CA GLN A 263 -2.69 -20.44 -21.88
C GLN A 263 -3.12 -21.50 -22.89
N LEU A 264 -3.23 -22.74 -22.45
CA LEU A 264 -3.77 -23.81 -23.28
C LEU A 264 -5.25 -23.53 -23.62
N PRO A 265 -5.66 -23.59 -24.90
CA PRO A 265 -7.04 -23.42 -25.29
C PRO A 265 -7.98 -24.35 -24.50
N GLY A 266 -9.02 -23.78 -23.88
CA GLY A 266 -9.99 -24.53 -23.08
C GLY A 266 -9.55 -24.90 -21.66
N ALA A 267 -8.35 -24.60 -21.24
CA ALA A 267 -7.88 -24.84 -19.86
C ALA A 267 -8.53 -23.88 -18.86
N CYS A 268 -8.87 -22.67 -19.27
CA CYS A 268 -9.59 -21.69 -18.48
C CYS A 268 -10.84 -21.20 -19.25
N ARG A 269 -12.01 -21.41 -18.67
CA ARG A 269 -13.30 -21.03 -19.31
C ARG A 269 -13.90 -19.73 -18.77
N ASN A 270 -13.27 -19.12 -17.79
CA ASN A 270 -13.86 -18.02 -17.00
C ASN A 270 -13.02 -16.74 -17.05
N TRP A 271 -12.55 -16.39 -18.23
CA TRP A 271 -11.91 -15.09 -18.47
C TRP A 271 -12.89 -14.13 -19.09
#